data_74d836b6f5b318f0a0e27b5d29ece073
#
_entry.id   74d836b6f5b318f0a0e27b5d29ece073
#
_cell.length_a   1.000
_cell.length_b   1.000
_cell.length_c   1.000
_cell.angle_alpha   90.00
_cell.angle_beta   90.00
_cell.angle_gamma   90.00
#
_symmetry.space_group_name_H-M   'P 1'
#
loop_
_entity.id
_entity.type
_entity.pdbx_description
1 polymer ?
#
loop_
_entity_poly.entity_id
_entity_poly.type
_entity_poly.pdbx_seq_one_letter_code
_entity_poly.pdbx_strand_id
1 'polypeptide(L)'
;MRILGIDPGIAIVGWGVIDFDRMKGKAVDYGAITTGPEMKTEERIAQVFRQMQQIMDVYKPDAVSIEELFFNTNQKTGIIVAEARGVLLLAATLAGIPIYEYTPLQIKSAVVGYGRAEKKQVIDMVTRLLNLSKPPKPDDTADALAAALCHAHSGTSAIADLYNHPTTMRGKIQY
;
A
#
# COMPACT_ATOMS: atom_id res chain seq x y z
N MET A 1 14.85 5.37 -5.39
CA MET A 1 13.54 5.76 -4.81
C MET A 1 13.10 4.68 -3.83
N ARG A 2 12.73 5.08 -2.63
CA ARG A 2 12.18 4.17 -1.61
C ARG A 2 10.66 4.28 -1.56
N ILE A 3 9.96 3.17 -1.65
CA ILE A 3 8.50 3.13 -1.75
C ILE A 3 7.94 2.28 -0.61
N LEU A 4 6.95 2.82 0.10
CA LEU A 4 6.14 2.09 1.07
C LEU A 4 4.83 1.67 0.38
N GLY A 5 4.64 0.38 0.18
CA GLY A 5 3.37 -0.20 -0.24
C GLY A 5 2.50 -0.54 0.95
N ILE A 6 1.19 -0.33 0.81
CA ILE A 6 0.21 -0.59 1.87
C ILE A 6 -0.99 -1.33 1.28
N ASP A 7 -1.36 -2.43 1.91
CA ASP A 7 -2.64 -3.12 1.74
C ASP A 7 -3.55 -2.80 2.95
N PRO A 8 -4.59 -1.95 2.76
CA PRO A 8 -5.38 -1.43 3.87
C PRO A 8 -6.37 -2.45 4.42
N GLY A 9 -6.32 -2.70 5.71
CA GLY A 9 -7.28 -3.49 6.46
C GLY A 9 -7.43 -2.97 7.89
N ILE A 10 -8.37 -3.50 8.66
CA ILE A 10 -8.48 -3.16 10.10
C ILE A 10 -7.89 -4.29 10.97
N ALA A 11 -8.14 -5.54 10.63
CA ALA A 11 -7.59 -6.67 11.37
C ALA A 11 -6.11 -6.88 11.05
N ILE A 12 -5.76 -6.73 9.80
CA ILE A 12 -4.40 -6.83 9.27
C ILE A 12 -4.21 -5.69 8.27
N VAL A 13 -3.16 -4.91 8.45
CA VAL A 13 -2.65 -3.96 7.46
C VAL A 13 -1.32 -4.49 6.97
N GLY A 14 -1.28 -4.93 5.72
CA GLY A 14 -0.01 -5.29 5.08
C GLY A 14 0.82 -4.04 4.79
N TRP A 15 2.14 -4.15 4.99
CA TRP A 15 3.07 -3.10 4.60
C TRP A 15 4.36 -3.70 4.03
N GLY A 16 4.99 -2.98 3.11
CA GLY A 16 6.26 -3.40 2.54
C GLY A 16 7.05 -2.22 1.98
N VAL A 17 8.33 -2.14 2.34
CA VAL A 17 9.24 -1.10 1.89
C VAL A 17 10.22 -1.70 0.88
N ILE A 18 10.30 -1.08 -0.28
CA ILE A 18 11.27 -1.45 -1.32
C ILE A 18 12.15 -0.28 -1.70
N ASP A 19 13.41 -0.55 -2.00
CA ASP A 19 14.27 0.35 -2.78
C ASP A 19 14.21 -0.05 -4.24
N PHE A 20 13.95 0.92 -5.13
CA PHE A 20 13.86 0.71 -6.58
C PHE A 20 14.83 1.60 -7.31
N ASP A 21 15.73 0.98 -8.06
CA ASP A 21 16.72 1.66 -8.90
C ASP A 21 16.96 0.88 -10.18
N ARG A 22 17.06 1.58 -11.31
CA ARG A 22 17.39 1.01 -12.64
C ARG A 22 16.60 -0.25 -12.98
N MET A 23 15.30 -0.21 -12.78
CA MET A 23 14.35 -1.33 -13.03
C MET A 23 14.53 -2.55 -12.10
N LYS A 24 15.25 -2.40 -10.99
CA LYS A 24 15.43 -3.46 -9.99
C LYS A 24 14.85 -3.04 -8.65
N GLY A 25 13.95 -3.85 -8.13
CA GLY A 25 13.40 -3.73 -6.79
C GLY A 25 14.20 -4.59 -5.80
N LYS A 26 14.42 -4.05 -4.61
CA LYS A 26 14.95 -4.78 -3.46
C LYS A 26 14.07 -4.53 -2.25
N ALA A 27 13.57 -5.58 -1.61
CA ALA A 27 12.88 -5.42 -0.34
C ALA A 27 13.85 -4.93 0.73
N VAL A 28 13.44 -3.87 1.43
CA VAL A 28 14.16 -3.32 2.60
C VAL A 28 13.63 -4.00 3.84
N ASP A 29 12.30 -3.96 4.02
CA ASP A 29 11.59 -4.64 5.11
C ASP A 29 10.11 -4.75 4.78
N TYR A 30 9.40 -5.66 5.45
CA TYR A 30 7.98 -5.87 5.23
C TYR A 30 7.35 -6.61 6.41
N GLY A 31 6.04 -6.44 6.59
CA GLY A 31 5.31 -7.07 7.67
C GLY A 31 3.83 -6.73 7.68
N ALA A 32 3.21 -6.94 8.82
CA ALA A 32 1.81 -6.60 9.03
C ALA A 32 1.59 -5.92 10.37
N ILE A 33 0.71 -4.92 10.40
CA ILE A 33 0.12 -4.36 11.61
C ILE A 33 -1.14 -5.18 11.88
N THR A 34 -1.22 -5.80 13.06
CA THR A 34 -2.38 -6.61 13.44
C THR A 34 -3.10 -5.99 14.63
N THR A 35 -4.43 -6.03 14.60
CA THR A 35 -5.26 -5.57 15.72
C THR A 35 -6.25 -6.67 16.12
N GLY A 36 -6.46 -6.85 17.43
CA GLY A 36 -7.34 -7.89 17.95
C GLY A 36 -8.84 -7.57 17.80
N PRO A 37 -9.69 -8.58 17.62
CA PRO A 37 -11.13 -8.39 17.52
C PRO A 37 -11.77 -7.96 18.86
N GLU A 38 -11.09 -8.17 19.99
CA GLU A 38 -11.50 -7.75 21.33
C GLU A 38 -11.33 -6.25 21.56
N MET A 39 -10.52 -5.57 20.75
CA MET A 39 -10.28 -4.13 20.85
C MET A 39 -11.47 -3.35 20.25
N LYS A 40 -11.77 -2.20 20.82
CA LYS A 40 -12.72 -1.27 20.22
C LYS A 40 -12.18 -0.69 18.92
N THR A 41 -13.07 -0.31 18.01
CA THR A 41 -12.69 0.20 16.68
C THR A 41 -11.76 1.40 16.78
N GLU A 42 -12.05 2.36 17.65
CA GLU A 42 -11.23 3.55 17.87
C GLU A 42 -9.81 3.22 18.37
N GLU A 43 -9.67 2.18 19.20
CA GLU A 43 -8.37 1.72 19.68
C GLU A 43 -7.55 1.06 18.58
N ARG A 44 -8.23 0.24 17.74
CA ARG A 44 -7.62 -0.40 16.57
C ARG A 44 -7.11 0.64 15.58
N ILE A 45 -7.94 1.61 15.23
CA ILE A 45 -7.59 2.71 14.33
C ILE A 45 -6.39 3.51 14.87
N ALA A 46 -6.40 3.84 16.17
CA ALA A 46 -5.30 4.53 16.80
C ALA A 46 -4.00 3.72 16.82
N GLN A 47 -4.09 2.40 16.97
CA GLN A 47 -2.93 1.51 16.89
C GLN A 47 -2.37 1.47 15.46
N VAL A 48 -3.22 1.32 14.45
CA VAL A 48 -2.83 1.36 13.03
C VAL A 48 -2.10 2.66 12.71
N PHE A 49 -2.65 3.80 13.15
CA PHE A 49 -2.03 5.11 12.94
C PHE A 49 -0.63 5.19 13.53
N ARG A 50 -0.50 4.88 14.83
CA ARG A 50 0.80 4.98 15.53
C ARG A 50 1.87 4.08 14.92
N GLN A 51 1.52 2.83 14.59
CA GLN A 51 2.49 1.90 14.01
C GLN A 51 2.87 2.30 12.60
N MET A 52 1.93 2.78 11.80
CA MET A 52 2.23 3.28 10.45
C MET A 52 3.14 4.51 10.48
N GLN A 53 2.91 5.44 11.42
CA GLN A 53 3.82 6.58 11.62
C GLN A 53 5.24 6.10 11.97
N GLN A 54 5.38 5.13 12.88
CA GLN A 54 6.69 4.56 13.23
C GLN A 54 7.39 3.94 12.02
N ILE A 55 6.66 3.22 11.16
CA ILE A 55 7.20 2.64 9.93
C ILE A 55 7.70 3.76 9.01
N MET A 56 6.91 4.81 8.78
CA MET A 56 7.30 5.95 7.95
C MET A 56 8.52 6.69 8.53
N ASP A 57 8.57 6.84 9.85
CA ASP A 57 9.69 7.49 10.54
C ASP A 57 11.00 6.70 10.45
N VAL A 58 10.92 5.38 10.55
CA VAL A 58 12.09 4.50 10.47
C VAL A 58 12.62 4.42 9.03
N TYR A 59 11.74 4.17 8.07
CA TYR A 59 12.16 3.86 6.70
C TYR A 59 12.25 5.08 5.80
N LYS A 60 11.64 6.22 6.15
CA LYS A 60 11.66 7.49 5.39
C LYS A 60 11.38 7.27 3.90
N PRO A 61 10.22 6.73 3.51
CA PRO A 61 9.92 6.48 2.11
C PRO A 61 9.74 7.79 1.32
N ASP A 62 10.12 7.76 0.04
CA ASP A 62 9.93 8.87 -0.90
C ASP A 62 8.47 8.94 -1.40
N ALA A 63 7.75 7.80 -1.35
CA ALA A 63 6.37 7.68 -1.80
C ALA A 63 5.64 6.58 -1.03
N VAL A 64 4.32 6.76 -0.87
CA VAL A 64 3.37 5.73 -0.42
C VAL A 64 2.56 5.25 -1.62
N SER A 65 2.47 3.94 -1.78
CA SER A 65 1.61 3.26 -2.74
C SER A 65 0.55 2.47 -2.00
N ILE A 66 -0.72 2.77 -2.21
CA ILE A 66 -1.83 2.15 -1.47
C ILE A 66 -2.89 1.61 -2.44
N GLU A 67 -3.48 0.46 -2.10
CA GLU A 67 -4.56 -0.10 -2.88
C GLU A 67 -5.85 0.73 -2.71
N GLU A 68 -6.56 0.98 -3.84
CA GLU A 68 -7.89 1.57 -3.82
C GLU A 68 -8.90 0.58 -3.23
N LEU A 69 -9.84 1.13 -2.42
CA LEU A 69 -10.94 0.32 -1.92
C LEU A 69 -12.03 0.17 -2.98
N PHE A 70 -12.31 -1.07 -3.35
CA PHE A 70 -13.51 -1.42 -4.10
C PHE A 70 -14.55 -2.01 -3.16
N PHE A 71 -15.67 -1.33 -3.02
CA PHE A 71 -16.79 -1.82 -2.22
C PHE A 71 -17.49 -2.97 -2.95
N ASN A 72 -17.11 -4.21 -2.62
CA ASN A 72 -17.89 -5.39 -2.97
C ASN A 72 -18.88 -5.70 -1.85
N THR A 73 -20.11 -6.03 -2.20
CA THR A 73 -21.26 -6.61 -1.49
C THR A 73 -21.39 -6.55 0.06
N ASN A 74 -20.33 -6.42 0.86
CA ASN A 74 -20.42 -6.37 2.32
C ASN A 74 -20.13 -4.96 2.86
N GLN A 75 -21.18 -4.13 2.94
CA GLN A 75 -21.08 -2.72 3.35
C GLN A 75 -20.50 -2.52 4.77
N LYS A 76 -20.83 -3.40 5.74
CA LYS A 76 -20.32 -3.25 7.11
C LYS A 76 -18.81 -3.40 7.22
N THR A 77 -18.25 -4.40 6.57
CA THR A 77 -16.79 -4.60 6.52
C THR A 77 -16.12 -3.48 5.73
N GLY A 78 -16.75 -3.02 4.64
CA GLY A 78 -16.23 -1.93 3.81
C GLY A 78 -16.08 -0.61 4.57
N ILE A 79 -17.04 -0.24 5.45
CA ILE A 79 -16.96 0.99 6.26
C ILE A 79 -15.73 0.94 7.19
N ILE A 80 -15.54 -0.13 7.94
CA ILE A 80 -14.43 -0.25 8.89
C ILE A 80 -13.07 -0.25 8.18
N VAL A 81 -12.97 -0.87 7.00
CA VAL A 81 -11.75 -0.83 6.18
C VAL A 81 -11.51 0.58 5.64
N ALA A 82 -12.57 1.31 5.25
CA ALA A 82 -12.46 2.70 4.81
C ALA A 82 -11.97 3.64 5.94
N GLU A 83 -12.43 3.42 7.19
CA GLU A 83 -11.94 4.15 8.36
C GLU A 83 -10.44 3.91 8.58
N ALA A 84 -10.00 2.65 8.56
CA ALA A 84 -8.57 2.30 8.67
C ALA A 84 -7.74 2.91 7.54
N ARG A 85 -8.24 2.84 6.29
CA ARG A 85 -7.58 3.46 5.14
C ARG A 85 -7.47 4.99 5.29
N GLY A 86 -8.52 5.66 5.76
CA GLY A 86 -8.48 7.10 6.03
C GLY A 86 -7.36 7.49 7.00
N VAL A 87 -7.13 6.66 8.01
CA VAL A 87 -6.05 6.84 8.99
C VAL A 87 -4.66 6.62 8.36
N LEU A 88 -4.51 5.67 7.43
CA LEU A 88 -3.26 5.43 6.71
C LEU A 88 -2.92 6.62 5.79
N LEU A 89 -3.92 7.16 5.09
CA LEU A 89 -3.77 8.38 4.28
C LEU A 89 -3.39 9.58 5.14
N LEU A 90 -4.03 9.74 6.31
CA LEU A 90 -3.70 10.80 7.26
C LEU A 90 -2.25 10.68 7.74
N ALA A 91 -1.79 9.48 8.08
CA ALA A 91 -0.42 9.26 8.53
C ALA A 91 0.60 9.68 7.48
N ALA A 92 0.40 9.30 6.20
CA ALA A 92 1.26 9.69 5.10
C ALA A 92 1.23 11.20 4.83
N THR A 93 0.04 11.81 4.90
CA THR A 93 -0.13 13.25 4.71
C THR A 93 0.59 14.05 5.79
N LEU A 94 0.47 13.65 7.06
CA LEU A 94 1.16 14.31 8.17
C LEU A 94 2.68 14.14 8.10
N ALA A 95 3.15 13.03 7.55
CA ALA A 95 4.57 12.80 7.28
C ALA A 95 5.09 13.57 6.04
N GLY A 96 4.21 14.24 5.28
CA GLY A 96 4.57 14.97 4.07
C GLY A 96 4.96 14.06 2.90
N ILE A 97 4.57 12.78 2.92
CA ILE A 97 4.93 11.80 1.90
C ILE A 97 3.84 11.77 0.82
N PRO A 98 4.18 11.87 -0.48
CA PRO A 98 3.23 11.79 -1.57
C PRO A 98 2.59 10.39 -1.63
N ILE A 99 1.26 10.37 -1.90
CA ILE A 99 0.43 9.16 -1.93
C ILE A 99 0.01 8.88 -3.36
N TYR A 100 0.13 7.64 -3.78
CA TYR A 100 -0.30 7.12 -5.07
C TYR A 100 -1.24 5.93 -4.86
N GLU A 101 -2.38 5.97 -5.54
CA GLU A 101 -3.45 4.99 -5.38
C GLU A 101 -3.55 4.12 -6.64
N TYR A 102 -3.70 2.83 -6.45
CA TYR A 102 -3.79 1.85 -7.55
C TYR A 102 -4.94 0.87 -7.33
N THR A 103 -5.66 0.60 -8.39
CA THR A 103 -6.70 -0.44 -8.38
C THR A 103 -6.09 -1.83 -8.25
N PRO A 104 -6.82 -2.83 -7.70
CA PRO A 104 -6.37 -4.23 -7.66
C PRO A 104 -5.96 -4.75 -9.05
N LEU A 105 -6.65 -4.31 -10.09
CA LEU A 105 -6.36 -4.70 -11.47
C LEU A 105 -5.02 -4.12 -11.96
N GLN A 106 -4.72 -2.86 -11.64
CA GLN A 106 -3.44 -2.22 -11.97
C GLN A 106 -2.28 -2.90 -11.25
N ILE A 107 -2.45 -3.18 -9.93
CA ILE A 107 -1.43 -3.86 -9.12
C ILE A 107 -1.11 -5.24 -9.72
N LYS A 108 -2.13 -6.05 -10.00
CA LYS A 108 -1.94 -7.37 -10.62
C LYS A 108 -1.29 -7.29 -11.99
N SER A 109 -1.74 -6.36 -12.82
CA SER A 109 -1.15 -6.16 -14.17
C SER A 109 0.31 -5.74 -14.11
N ALA A 110 0.68 -4.87 -13.17
CA ALA A 110 2.05 -4.40 -13.01
C ALA A 110 3.02 -5.51 -12.53
N VAL A 111 2.52 -6.44 -11.71
CA VAL A 111 3.35 -7.51 -11.12
C VAL A 111 3.37 -8.77 -11.98
N VAL A 112 2.21 -9.21 -12.50
CA VAL A 112 2.07 -10.49 -13.21
C VAL A 112 1.93 -10.31 -14.72
N GLY A 113 1.62 -9.10 -15.19
CA GLY A 113 1.40 -8.79 -16.60
C GLY A 113 -0.07 -8.83 -17.03
N TYR A 114 -1.01 -9.26 -16.17
CA TYR A 114 -2.45 -9.25 -16.44
C TYR A 114 -3.29 -9.12 -15.15
N GLY A 115 -4.42 -8.38 -15.25
CA GLY A 115 -5.20 -7.95 -14.08
C GLY A 115 -6.07 -9.03 -13.42
N ARG A 116 -6.26 -10.21 -14.06
CA ARG A 116 -7.04 -11.33 -13.51
C ARG A 116 -6.18 -12.40 -12.85
N ALA A 117 -4.94 -12.08 -12.50
CA ALA A 117 -4.03 -13.00 -11.83
C ALA A 117 -4.61 -13.48 -10.49
N GLU A 118 -4.41 -14.76 -10.20
CA GLU A 118 -4.76 -15.35 -8.91
C GLU A 118 -3.80 -14.88 -7.82
N LYS A 119 -4.26 -14.85 -6.57
CA LYS A 119 -3.44 -14.43 -5.42
C LYS A 119 -2.10 -15.16 -5.34
N LYS A 120 -2.10 -16.47 -5.57
CA LYS A 120 -0.87 -17.28 -5.57
C LYS A 120 0.15 -16.80 -6.60
N GLN A 121 -0.30 -16.42 -7.79
CA GLN A 121 0.58 -15.93 -8.86
C GLN A 121 1.20 -14.58 -8.49
N VAL A 122 0.44 -13.70 -7.82
CA VAL A 122 0.96 -12.42 -7.31
C VAL A 122 2.05 -12.67 -6.26
N ILE A 123 1.79 -13.54 -5.28
CA ILE A 123 2.75 -13.90 -4.23
C ILE A 123 4.03 -14.49 -4.82
N ASP A 124 3.91 -15.43 -5.77
CA ASP A 124 5.04 -16.06 -6.44
C ASP A 124 5.88 -15.03 -7.23
N MET A 125 5.20 -14.10 -7.91
CA MET A 125 5.89 -13.09 -8.71
C MET A 125 6.57 -12.04 -7.83
N VAL A 126 5.93 -11.56 -6.77
CA VAL A 126 6.53 -10.65 -5.77
C VAL A 126 7.79 -11.29 -5.18
N THR A 127 7.69 -12.57 -4.79
CA THR A 127 8.83 -13.32 -4.24
C THR A 127 10.02 -13.32 -5.20
N ARG A 128 9.78 -13.53 -6.50
CA ARG A 128 10.82 -13.56 -7.54
C ARG A 128 11.37 -12.17 -7.85
N LEU A 129 10.49 -11.17 -8.07
CA LEU A 129 10.89 -9.81 -8.44
C LEU A 129 11.73 -9.14 -7.36
N LEU A 130 11.46 -9.42 -6.09
CA LEU A 130 12.20 -8.89 -4.95
C LEU A 130 13.30 -9.86 -4.44
N ASN A 131 13.48 -11.01 -5.10
CA ASN A 131 14.46 -12.04 -4.75
C ASN A 131 14.38 -12.46 -3.27
N LEU A 132 13.13 -12.68 -2.77
CA LEU A 132 12.92 -13.08 -1.41
C LEU A 132 13.24 -14.58 -1.22
N SER A 133 13.79 -14.94 -0.07
CA SER A 133 14.14 -16.34 0.25
C SER A 133 12.93 -17.25 0.44
N LYS A 134 11.78 -16.66 0.76
CA LYS A 134 10.48 -17.33 0.96
C LYS A 134 9.33 -16.37 0.69
N PRO A 135 8.13 -16.89 0.35
CA PRO A 135 6.94 -16.06 0.21
C PRO A 135 6.63 -15.24 1.47
N PRO A 136 6.26 -13.95 1.34
CA PRO A 136 5.88 -13.12 2.47
C PRO A 136 4.64 -13.68 3.20
N LYS A 137 4.61 -13.50 4.50
CA LYS A 137 3.49 -13.87 5.37
C LYS A 137 3.21 -12.75 6.38
N PRO A 138 1.92 -12.45 6.70
CA PRO A 138 0.70 -12.95 6.04
C PRO A 138 0.61 -12.50 4.57
N ASP A 139 -0.43 -12.97 3.87
CA ASP A 139 -0.61 -12.68 2.43
C ASP A 139 -0.76 -11.18 2.13
N ASP A 140 -1.38 -10.42 3.07
CA ASP A 140 -1.52 -8.96 3.01
C ASP A 140 -0.16 -8.25 2.84
N THR A 141 0.91 -8.84 3.36
CA THR A 141 2.28 -8.36 3.18
C THR A 141 2.75 -8.48 1.72
N ALA A 142 2.35 -9.56 1.03
CA ALA A 142 2.65 -9.72 -0.39
C ALA A 142 1.84 -8.73 -1.24
N ASP A 143 0.59 -8.47 -0.87
CA ASP A 143 -0.27 -7.50 -1.54
C ASP A 143 0.30 -6.07 -1.39
N ALA A 144 0.81 -5.72 -0.21
CA ALA A 144 1.49 -4.45 0.03
C ALA A 144 2.79 -4.31 -0.80
N LEU A 145 3.62 -5.35 -0.86
CA LEU A 145 4.82 -5.35 -1.71
C LEU A 145 4.46 -5.26 -3.20
N ALA A 146 3.35 -5.87 -3.62
CA ALA A 146 2.83 -5.75 -4.98
C ALA A 146 2.41 -4.30 -5.29
N ALA A 147 1.76 -3.61 -4.35
CA ALA A 147 1.42 -2.19 -4.49
C ALA A 147 2.68 -1.33 -4.65
N ALA A 148 3.74 -1.58 -3.86
CA ALA A 148 5.01 -0.88 -3.99
C ALA A 148 5.65 -1.09 -5.37
N LEU A 149 5.67 -2.33 -5.87
CA LEU A 149 6.17 -2.68 -7.21
C LEU A 149 5.32 -2.03 -8.32
N CYS A 150 4.00 -1.94 -8.14
CA CYS A 150 3.13 -1.25 -9.09
C CYS A 150 3.54 0.21 -9.26
N HIS A 151 3.76 0.93 -8.15
CA HIS A 151 4.24 2.32 -8.21
C HIS A 151 5.62 2.42 -8.85
N ALA A 152 6.54 1.53 -8.48
CA ALA A 152 7.89 1.50 -9.03
C ALA A 152 7.91 1.36 -10.56
N HIS A 153 7.06 0.51 -11.11
CA HIS A 153 6.95 0.30 -12.56
C HIS A 153 6.18 1.43 -13.27
N SER A 154 5.18 2.02 -12.61
CA SER A 154 4.40 3.13 -13.16
C SER A 154 5.21 4.42 -13.25
N GLY A 155 6.04 4.72 -12.25
CA GLY A 155 6.86 5.93 -12.21
C GLY A 155 7.98 5.97 -13.26
N THR A 156 8.30 4.83 -13.90
CA THR A 156 9.29 4.75 -14.98
C THR A 156 8.70 4.90 -16.38
N SER A 157 7.37 4.91 -16.50
CA SER A 157 6.67 5.09 -17.78
C SER A 157 6.29 6.56 -17.96
N ALA A 158 6.63 7.16 -19.13
CA ALA A 158 6.16 8.50 -19.53
C ALA A 158 4.62 8.63 -19.59
N ILE A 159 3.91 7.52 -19.47
CA ILE A 159 2.44 7.44 -19.38
C ILE A 159 1.97 7.74 -17.93
N ALA A 160 2.83 7.60 -16.95
CA ALA A 160 2.49 7.83 -15.54
C ALA A 160 2.07 9.29 -15.27
N ASP A 161 2.65 10.26 -15.95
CA ASP A 161 2.28 11.67 -15.84
C ASP A 161 0.87 11.98 -16.33
N LEU A 162 0.28 11.11 -17.18
CA LEU A 162 -1.07 11.26 -17.70
C LEU A 162 -2.14 10.66 -16.76
N TYR A 163 -1.78 9.72 -15.89
CA TYR A 163 -2.72 9.00 -15.02
C TYR A 163 -2.54 9.30 -13.53
N ASN A 164 -1.38 9.79 -13.11
CA ASN A 164 -1.06 10.08 -11.72
C ASN A 164 -1.00 11.59 -11.48
N HIS A 165 -2.13 12.29 -11.58
CA HIS A 165 -2.25 13.54 -10.87
C HIS A 165 -2.29 13.21 -9.38
N PRO A 166 -1.34 13.69 -8.55
CA PRO A 166 -1.52 13.62 -7.11
C PRO A 166 -2.84 14.28 -6.81
N THR A 167 -3.71 13.61 -6.06
CA THR A 167 -5.00 14.15 -5.62
C THR A 167 -4.75 15.25 -4.58
N THR A 168 -3.96 16.25 -4.95
CA THR A 168 -3.91 17.52 -4.25
C THR A 168 -5.14 18.28 -4.70
N MET A 169 -6.26 18.11 -4.03
CA MET A 169 -7.30 19.13 -4.01
C MET A 169 -6.69 20.41 -3.46
N ARG A 170 -6.10 21.21 -4.35
CA ARG A 170 -5.89 22.64 -4.09
C ARG A 170 -7.24 23.35 -4.21
N GLY A 171 -8.17 23.02 -3.34
CA GLY A 171 -9.27 23.88 -3.02
C GLY A 171 -8.78 24.91 -2.02
N LYS A 172 -8.56 26.13 -2.46
CA LYS A 172 -8.46 27.29 -1.56
C LYS A 172 -9.81 27.38 -0.82
N ILE A 173 -9.87 26.91 0.40
CA ILE A 173 -10.92 27.30 1.31
C ILE A 173 -10.56 28.74 1.71
N GLN A 174 -11.24 29.72 1.10
CA GLN A 174 -11.30 31.08 1.63
C GLN A 174 -12.36 31.07 2.73
N TYR A 175 -11.93 31.36 3.96
CA TYR A 175 -12.84 31.69 5.07
C TYR A 175 -13.37 33.12 4.92
#